data_f65dc0fa45ddd20bb6b0d10a67f44165
#
_entry.id   f65dc0fa45ddd20bb6b0d10a67f44165
#
_cell.length_a   1.000
_cell.length_b   1.000
_cell.length_c   1.000
_cell.angle_alpha   90.00
_cell.angle_beta   90.00
_cell.angle_gamma   90.00
#
_symmetry.space_group_name_H-M   'P 1'
#
loop_
_entity.id
_entity.type
_entity.pdbx_description
1 polymer ?
#
loop_
_entity_poly.entity_id
_entity_poly.type
_entity_poly.pdbx_seq_one_letter_code
_entity_poly.pdbx_strand_id
1 'polypeptide(L)'
;MNEILTDEAGVVTGVTCTRKGGAKLTLYARKGVILATGGYARNKEMVARYPVAHYFSNVPHGNVGDGLTAAEKIGALNYEHPAVQVVYTSLTCGIGINDEFGLIVNDRGERVVNEWSYQYTVTRRHPPA
;
A
#
# COMPACT_ATOMS: atom_id res chain seq x y z
N MET A 1 8.21 -12.03 3.94
CA MET A 1 9.49 -12.21 3.21
C MET A 1 10.50 -11.29 3.86
N ASN A 2 11.78 -11.67 3.96
CA ASN A 2 12.78 -10.87 4.63
C ASN A 2 13.74 -10.19 3.66
N GLU A 3 14.27 -10.95 2.70
CA GLU A 3 15.28 -10.49 1.76
C GLU A 3 15.15 -11.20 0.43
N ILE A 4 15.60 -10.53 -0.62
CA ILE A 4 15.86 -11.11 -1.94
C ILE A 4 17.35 -11.41 -2.00
N LEU A 5 17.68 -12.62 -2.43
CA LEU A 5 19.06 -13.08 -2.57
C LEU A 5 19.55 -12.79 -3.98
N THR A 6 20.77 -12.28 -4.08
CA THR A 6 21.48 -12.08 -5.35
C THR A 6 22.85 -12.80 -5.30
N ASP A 7 23.37 -13.15 -6.47
CA ASP A 7 24.75 -13.58 -6.60
C ASP A 7 25.71 -12.36 -6.74
N GLU A 8 27.00 -12.64 -6.94
CA GLU A 8 28.05 -11.60 -7.09
C GLU A 8 27.85 -10.71 -8.33
N ALA A 9 27.12 -11.20 -9.33
CA ALA A 9 26.75 -10.44 -10.52
C ALA A 9 25.45 -9.62 -10.35
N GLY A 10 24.80 -9.71 -9.17
CA GLY A 10 23.52 -9.03 -8.89
C GLY A 10 22.29 -9.77 -9.43
N VAL A 11 22.45 -11.00 -9.92
CA VAL A 11 21.32 -11.80 -10.43
C VAL A 11 20.52 -12.36 -9.26
N VAL A 12 19.21 -12.22 -9.31
CA VAL A 12 18.31 -12.75 -8.25
C VAL A 12 18.32 -14.28 -8.25
N THR A 13 18.70 -14.86 -7.12
CA THR A 13 18.85 -16.32 -6.92
C THR A 13 17.85 -16.92 -5.94
N GLY A 14 17.06 -16.11 -5.25
CA GLY A 14 16.09 -16.62 -4.30
C GLY A 14 15.57 -15.57 -3.31
N VAL A 15 14.97 -16.07 -2.23
CA VAL A 15 14.46 -15.24 -1.13
C VAL A 15 14.68 -15.91 0.22
N THR A 16 14.77 -15.09 1.28
CA THR A 16 14.64 -15.56 2.65
C THR A 16 13.28 -15.18 3.22
N CYS A 17 12.73 -16.07 4.03
CA CYS A 17 11.45 -15.87 4.69
C CYS A 17 11.51 -16.31 6.15
N THR A 18 10.64 -15.77 6.98
CA THR A 18 10.39 -16.30 8.33
C THR A 18 9.02 -16.97 8.34
N ARG A 19 8.97 -18.24 8.74
CA ARG A 19 7.72 -18.98 8.92
C ARG A 19 7.02 -18.55 10.20
N LYS A 20 5.72 -18.79 10.27
CA LYS A 20 4.97 -18.70 11.54
C LYS A 20 5.64 -19.67 12.53
N GLY A 21 6.11 -19.12 13.67
CA GLY A 21 6.94 -19.87 14.65
C GLY A 21 8.43 -19.50 14.62
N GLY A 22 8.85 -18.53 13.78
CA GLY A 22 10.17 -17.93 13.80
C GLY A 22 11.26 -18.63 13.01
N ALA A 23 11.02 -19.83 12.48
CA ALA A 23 12.01 -20.56 11.68
C ALA A 23 12.31 -19.82 10.37
N LYS A 24 13.60 -19.61 10.09
CA LYS A 24 14.06 -19.04 8.81
C LYS A 24 14.01 -20.11 7.71
N LEU A 25 13.63 -19.68 6.52
CA LEU A 25 13.56 -20.50 5.32
C LEU A 25 14.25 -19.76 4.18
N THR A 26 15.12 -20.44 3.47
CA THR A 26 15.71 -19.94 2.22
C THR A 26 15.13 -20.74 1.06
N LEU A 27 14.62 -20.01 0.06
CA LEU A 27 14.06 -20.59 -1.17
C LEU A 27 14.90 -20.11 -2.34
N TYR A 28 15.45 -21.05 -3.11
CA TYR A 28 16.24 -20.74 -4.31
C TYR A 28 15.36 -20.77 -5.54
N ALA A 29 15.58 -19.81 -6.45
CA ALA A 29 14.88 -19.68 -7.70
C ALA A 29 15.85 -19.77 -8.89
N ARG A 30 15.56 -20.65 -9.85
CA ARG A 30 16.42 -20.87 -11.03
C ARG A 30 16.27 -19.80 -12.12
N LYS A 31 15.12 -19.13 -12.19
CA LYS A 31 14.79 -18.19 -13.27
C LYS A 31 14.46 -16.77 -12.78
N GLY A 32 14.19 -16.60 -11.50
CA GLY A 32 13.83 -15.33 -10.90
C GLY A 32 12.72 -15.45 -9.85
N VAL A 33 12.37 -14.36 -9.23
CA VAL A 33 11.35 -14.25 -8.19
C VAL A 33 10.27 -13.28 -8.64
N ILE A 34 9.01 -13.70 -8.53
CA ILE A 34 7.86 -12.84 -8.77
C ILE A 34 7.38 -12.28 -7.44
N LEU A 35 7.37 -10.95 -7.30
CA LEU A 35 6.86 -10.28 -6.11
C LEU A 35 5.35 -10.06 -6.25
N ALA A 36 4.57 -10.75 -5.43
CA ALA A 36 3.12 -10.62 -5.33
C ALA A 36 2.70 -10.41 -3.86
N THR A 37 3.48 -9.61 -3.12
CA THR A 37 3.40 -9.46 -1.66
C THR A 37 2.38 -8.41 -1.20
N GLY A 38 1.63 -7.83 -2.13
CA GLY A 38 0.72 -6.72 -1.84
C GLY A 38 1.47 -5.41 -1.59
N GLY A 39 0.75 -4.44 -1.05
CA GLY A 39 1.28 -3.10 -0.76
C GLY A 39 1.73 -2.91 0.68
N TYR A 40 1.67 -1.66 1.15
CA TYR A 40 2.15 -1.25 2.47
C TYR A 40 1.10 -0.51 3.31
N ALA A 41 -0.19 -0.63 2.98
CA ALA A 41 -1.25 0.12 3.66
C ALA A 41 -1.41 -0.21 5.17
N ARG A 42 -0.74 -1.24 5.68
CA ARG A 42 -0.66 -1.55 7.12
C ARG A 42 0.64 -1.06 7.78
N ASN A 43 1.56 -0.48 7.00
CA ASN A 43 2.78 0.11 7.52
C ASN A 43 2.57 1.61 7.76
N LYS A 44 2.39 1.99 9.01
CA LYS A 44 2.10 3.38 9.40
C LYS A 44 3.21 4.36 9.00
N GLU A 45 4.47 3.94 9.06
CA GLU A 45 5.63 4.78 8.71
C GLU A 45 5.66 5.05 7.20
N MET A 46 5.39 4.05 6.38
CA MET A 46 5.32 4.22 4.93
C MET A 46 4.12 5.07 4.51
N VAL A 47 2.97 4.87 5.15
CA VAL A 47 1.75 5.65 4.86
C VAL A 47 1.87 7.10 5.35
N ALA A 48 2.61 7.36 6.43
CA ALA A 48 2.82 8.71 6.95
C ALA A 48 3.54 9.67 5.97
N ARG A 49 4.13 9.15 4.89
CA ARG A 49 4.70 9.95 3.80
C ARG A 49 3.63 10.66 2.95
N TYR A 50 2.37 10.24 3.06
CA TYR A 50 1.25 10.80 2.31
C TYR A 50 0.37 11.66 3.23
N PRO A 51 -0.28 12.69 2.69
CA PRO A 51 -1.14 13.59 3.47
C PRO A 51 -2.49 12.94 3.81
N VAL A 52 -2.45 11.81 4.52
CA VAL A 52 -3.62 11.07 4.98
C VAL A 52 -3.68 11.16 6.50
N ALA A 53 -4.45 12.13 7.03
CA ALA A 53 -4.53 12.39 8.46
C ALA A 53 -5.12 11.21 9.25
N HIS A 54 -6.18 10.62 8.73
CA HIS A 54 -6.87 9.49 9.34
C HIS A 54 -7.25 8.47 8.28
N TYR A 55 -6.78 7.25 8.40
CA TYR A 55 -7.19 6.18 7.51
C TYR A 55 -7.44 4.88 8.27
N PHE A 56 -8.38 4.13 7.79
CA PHE A 56 -8.63 2.76 8.19
C PHE A 56 -8.28 1.85 7.02
N SER A 57 -7.44 0.86 7.24
CA SER A 57 -7.05 -0.06 6.19
C SER A 57 -7.80 -1.38 6.32
N ASN A 58 -8.54 -1.76 5.29
CA ASN A 58 -9.26 -3.04 5.19
C ASN A 58 -8.47 -4.13 4.46
N VAL A 59 -7.23 -3.82 4.05
CA VAL A 59 -6.35 -4.82 3.41
C VAL A 59 -5.81 -5.84 4.43
N PRO A 60 -5.34 -7.01 3.97
CA PRO A 60 -4.75 -8.02 4.84
C PRO A 60 -3.63 -7.48 5.73
N HIS A 61 -3.51 -8.03 6.93
CA HIS A 61 -2.51 -7.58 7.92
C HIS A 61 -1.06 -7.71 7.44
N GLY A 62 -0.79 -8.57 6.45
CA GLY A 62 0.53 -8.74 5.86
C GLY A 62 0.95 -7.65 4.86
N ASN A 63 0.09 -6.68 4.54
CA ASN A 63 0.42 -5.60 3.61
C ASN A 63 1.26 -4.51 4.30
N VAL A 64 2.48 -4.87 4.67
CA VAL A 64 3.41 -4.00 5.41
C VAL A 64 4.59 -3.50 4.58
N GLY A 65 4.61 -3.80 3.27
CA GLY A 65 5.63 -3.31 2.34
C GLY A 65 6.94 -4.10 2.36
N ASP A 66 6.96 -5.30 2.93
CA ASP A 66 8.17 -6.13 3.02
C ASP A 66 8.77 -6.48 1.65
N GLY A 67 7.94 -6.75 0.64
CA GLY A 67 8.40 -7.01 -0.73
C GLY A 67 9.02 -5.79 -1.39
N LEU A 68 8.41 -4.62 -1.21
CA LEU A 68 8.93 -3.35 -1.71
C LEU A 68 10.29 -3.03 -1.07
N THR A 69 10.37 -3.09 0.27
CA THR A 69 11.59 -2.83 1.02
C THR A 69 12.71 -3.81 0.65
N ALA A 70 12.39 -5.08 0.40
CA ALA A 70 13.39 -6.07 -0.01
C ALA A 70 13.89 -5.81 -1.44
N ALA A 71 13.03 -5.35 -2.35
CA ALA A 71 13.41 -4.99 -3.71
C ALA A 71 14.31 -3.73 -3.74
N GLU A 72 13.95 -2.70 -2.96
CA GLU A 72 14.77 -1.47 -2.84
C GLU A 72 16.18 -1.77 -2.34
N LYS A 73 16.35 -2.70 -1.41
CA LYS A 73 17.67 -3.12 -0.88
C LYS A 73 18.60 -3.69 -1.94
N ILE A 74 18.07 -4.29 -2.98
CA ILE A 74 18.86 -4.82 -4.12
C ILE A 74 18.93 -3.85 -5.30
N GLY A 75 18.52 -2.58 -5.11
CA GLY A 75 18.64 -1.53 -6.11
C GLY A 75 17.45 -1.40 -7.05
N ALA A 76 16.30 -2.01 -6.76
CA ALA A 76 15.10 -1.77 -7.56
C ALA A 76 14.62 -0.33 -7.40
N LEU A 77 14.27 0.28 -8.54
CA LEU A 77 13.66 1.61 -8.54
C LEU A 77 12.23 1.53 -8.04
N ASN A 78 11.92 2.36 -7.06
CA ASN A 78 10.56 2.58 -6.61
C ASN A 78 10.00 3.84 -7.27
N TYR A 79 8.90 3.69 -8.00
CA TYR A 79 8.16 4.84 -8.49
C TYR A 79 7.12 5.23 -7.44
N GLU A 80 7.43 6.27 -6.68
CA GLU A 80 6.48 6.83 -5.72
C GLU A 80 5.37 7.57 -6.48
N HIS A 81 4.18 6.98 -6.50
CA HIS A 81 3.01 7.67 -6.99
C HIS A 81 2.60 8.77 -5.99
N PRO A 82 2.38 10.03 -6.41
CA PRO A 82 2.11 11.15 -5.51
C PRO A 82 0.73 11.10 -4.83
N ALA A 83 0.01 10.01 -4.98
CA ALA A 83 -1.33 9.84 -4.44
C ALA A 83 -1.54 8.42 -3.92
N VAL A 84 -2.26 8.30 -2.81
CA VAL A 84 -2.80 7.03 -2.32
C VAL A 84 -4.26 6.91 -2.71
N GLN A 85 -4.67 5.70 -3.04
CA GLN A 85 -6.07 5.41 -3.26
C GLN A 85 -6.77 5.33 -1.89
N VAL A 86 -7.69 6.24 -1.64
CA VAL A 86 -8.55 6.24 -0.46
C VAL A 86 -9.96 5.89 -0.89
N VAL A 87 -10.57 4.94 -0.21
CA VAL A 87 -11.98 4.58 -0.39
C VAL A 87 -12.72 5.07 0.84
N TYR A 88 -13.73 5.91 0.66
CA TYR A 88 -14.60 6.29 1.74
C TYR A 88 -15.49 5.13 2.14
N THR A 89 -15.47 4.77 3.41
CA THR A 89 -16.32 3.73 3.95
C THR A 89 -17.17 4.29 5.07
N SER A 90 -18.42 3.86 5.14
CA SER A 90 -19.22 4.11 6.33
C SER A 90 -18.67 3.33 7.51
N LEU A 91 -18.35 4.01 8.60
CA LEU A 91 -17.88 3.38 9.84
C LEU A 91 -18.95 2.49 10.50
N THR A 92 -20.22 2.73 10.18
CA THR A 92 -21.35 2.00 10.77
C THR A 92 -21.67 0.70 10.06
N CYS A 93 -21.44 0.60 8.76
CA CYS A 93 -21.83 -0.58 7.98
C CYS A 93 -20.64 -1.27 7.28
N GLY A 94 -19.43 -0.68 7.31
CA GLY A 94 -18.25 -1.26 6.67
C GLY A 94 -18.32 -1.35 5.14
N ILE A 95 -19.36 -0.77 4.54
CA ILE A 95 -19.60 -0.79 3.10
C ILE A 95 -18.88 0.42 2.49
N GLY A 96 -18.12 0.19 1.43
CA GLY A 96 -17.58 1.29 0.62
C GLY A 96 -18.72 2.14 0.08
N ILE A 97 -18.58 3.46 0.18
CA ILE A 97 -19.53 4.38 -0.41
C ILE A 97 -19.32 4.28 -1.91
N ASN A 98 -20.27 3.65 -2.61
CA ASN A 98 -20.28 3.62 -4.06
C ASN A 98 -20.78 4.96 -4.57
N ASP A 99 -20.04 5.52 -5.47
CA ASP A 99 -20.11 6.87 -6.01
C ASP A 99 -21.40 7.15 -6.78
N GLU A 100 -22.11 6.08 -7.20
CA GLU A 100 -23.26 6.20 -8.09
C GLU A 100 -24.53 6.71 -7.40
N PHE A 101 -24.59 6.70 -6.06
CA PHE A 101 -25.84 6.96 -5.34
C PHE A 101 -25.69 7.89 -4.11
N GLY A 102 -24.59 8.61 -4.00
CA GLY A 102 -24.32 9.44 -2.83
C GLY A 102 -23.82 10.85 -3.16
N LEU A 103 -23.96 11.74 -2.19
CA LEU A 103 -23.37 13.06 -2.18
C LEU A 103 -22.42 13.12 -0.98
N ILE A 104 -21.15 13.43 -1.23
CA ILE A 104 -20.15 13.58 -0.17
C ILE A 104 -20.11 15.04 0.26
N VAL A 105 -20.48 15.29 1.51
CA VAL A 105 -20.49 16.62 2.11
C VAL A 105 -19.58 16.67 3.34
N ASN A 106 -19.06 17.85 3.65
CA ASN A 106 -18.35 18.08 4.90
C ASN A 106 -19.33 18.27 6.08
N ASP A 107 -18.80 18.54 7.25
CA ASP A 107 -19.56 18.83 8.48
C ASP A 107 -20.47 20.08 8.41
N ARG A 108 -20.27 20.93 7.41
CA ARG A 108 -21.09 22.11 7.12
C ARG A 108 -22.18 21.84 6.08
N GLY A 109 -22.25 20.62 5.55
CA GLY A 109 -23.18 20.26 4.48
C GLY A 109 -22.77 20.73 3.08
N GLU A 110 -21.52 21.18 2.90
CA GLU A 110 -21.02 21.62 1.61
C GLU A 110 -20.45 20.43 0.83
N ARG A 111 -20.77 20.33 -0.46
CA ARG A 111 -20.21 19.30 -1.35
C ARG A 111 -18.70 19.50 -1.51
N VAL A 112 -17.90 18.47 -1.20
CA VAL A 112 -16.43 18.57 -1.16
C VAL A 112 -15.75 17.95 -2.37
N VAL A 113 -16.43 17.11 -3.14
CA VAL A 113 -15.82 16.35 -4.23
C VAL A 113 -16.84 16.03 -5.32
N ASN A 114 -16.35 15.81 -6.52
CA ASN A 114 -17.12 15.14 -7.56
C ASN A 114 -17.01 13.63 -7.36
N GLU A 115 -18.07 12.96 -7.00
CA GLU A 115 -18.13 11.55 -6.62
C GLU A 115 -17.69 10.63 -7.76
N TRP A 116 -17.89 11.02 -9.01
CA TRP A 116 -17.42 10.28 -10.20
C TRP A 116 -15.90 10.22 -10.35
N SER A 117 -15.20 11.17 -9.78
CA SER A 117 -13.74 11.27 -9.86
C SER A 117 -13.06 11.26 -8.50
N TYR A 118 -13.77 10.87 -7.43
CA TYR A 118 -13.29 11.03 -6.07
C TYR A 118 -12.00 10.25 -5.81
N GLN A 119 -11.85 9.05 -6.33
CA GLN A 119 -10.64 8.24 -6.16
C GLN A 119 -9.36 8.96 -6.63
N TYR A 120 -9.49 9.83 -7.63
CA TYR A 120 -8.37 10.60 -8.17
C TYR A 120 -8.28 12.03 -7.63
N THR A 121 -9.39 12.60 -7.19
CA THR A 121 -9.49 14.03 -6.87
C THR A 121 -9.20 14.31 -5.41
N VAL A 122 -9.57 13.42 -4.50
CA VAL A 122 -9.41 13.61 -3.05
C VAL A 122 -7.96 13.57 -2.62
N THR A 123 -7.13 12.77 -3.27
CA THR A 123 -5.70 12.67 -2.97
C THR A 123 -4.87 13.88 -3.44
N ARG A 124 -5.41 14.72 -4.32
CA ARG A 124 -4.71 15.90 -4.86
C ARG A 124 -5.10 17.24 -4.24
N ARG A 125 -6.15 17.32 -3.41
CA ARG A 125 -6.78 18.60 -3.05
C ARG A 125 -6.83 18.96 -1.57
N HIS A 126 -6.07 18.36 -0.71
CA HIS A 126 -5.81 18.98 0.58
C HIS A 126 -4.48 19.73 0.52
N PRO A 127 -4.47 21.06 0.30
CA PRO A 127 -3.34 21.85 0.74
C PRO A 127 -3.23 21.68 2.27
N PRO A 128 -2.02 21.66 2.82
CA PRO A 128 -1.86 21.68 4.27
C PRO A 128 -2.59 22.90 4.83
N ALA A 129 -3.31 22.66 5.91
CA ALA A 129 -3.91 23.73 6.70
C ALA A 129 -2.82 24.61 7.31
#